data_573d105aa337729d7fe7ccae7dc0d688
#
_entry.id   573d105aa337729d7fe7ccae7dc0d688
#
_cell.length_a   1.000
_cell.length_b   1.000
_cell.length_c   1.000
_cell.angle_alpha   90.00
_cell.angle_beta   90.00
_cell.angle_gamma   90.00
#
_symmetry.space_group_name_H-M   'P 1'
#
loop_
_entity.id
_entity.type
_entity.pdbx_description
1 polymer ?
#
loop_
_entity_poly.entity_id
_entity_poly.type
_entity_poly.pdbx_seq_one_letter_code
_entity_poly.pdbx_strand_id
1 'polypeptide(L)'
;MDTIFFNGCIYTMDTSEPTAEAVAVKDGIIIRVGSNEEILPLKSEHTELIDLEGKMMLPGFNDSHCHLLSYGYSLEKVNLYSAACMDDLIRLGREFLEKHPGLTWLQGRGWNTNEWEDTRYPNRHDLDKITTDIPMFYTRACGHVIAVNSKALEVMGVTRDTKQIPGGSIAFDDDGEPLGIFTEAARDLVYDALPELTVA
;
A
#
# COMPACT_ATOMS: atom_id res chain seq x y z
N MET A 1 13.36 -27.93 -26.04
CA MET A 1 13.40 -26.90 -24.97
C MET A 1 12.55 -25.76 -25.42
N ASP A 2 11.73 -25.25 -24.50
CA ASP A 2 10.89 -24.10 -24.84
C ASP A 2 11.67 -22.81 -24.62
N THR A 3 12.38 -22.72 -23.49
CA THR A 3 13.14 -21.54 -23.13
C THR A 3 14.47 -21.92 -22.49
N ILE A 4 15.54 -21.22 -22.84
CA ILE A 4 16.83 -21.28 -22.14
C ILE A 4 17.19 -19.87 -21.66
N PHE A 5 17.35 -19.71 -20.37
CA PHE A 5 17.99 -18.55 -19.75
C PHE A 5 19.49 -18.82 -19.68
N PHE A 6 20.31 -17.89 -20.10
CA PHE A 6 21.76 -18.07 -20.13
C PHE A 6 22.52 -16.79 -19.75
N ASN A 7 23.81 -16.90 -19.55
CA ASN A 7 24.69 -15.79 -19.20
C ASN A 7 24.22 -15.04 -17.95
N GLY A 8 23.79 -15.79 -16.90
CA GLY A 8 23.28 -15.25 -15.65
C GLY A 8 24.15 -15.60 -14.44
N CYS A 9 23.83 -14.96 -13.31
CA CYS A 9 24.27 -15.36 -11.99
C CYS A 9 23.07 -16.03 -11.29
N ILE A 10 22.96 -17.35 -11.41
CA ILE A 10 21.78 -18.10 -10.99
C ILE A 10 22.05 -18.76 -9.65
N TYR A 11 21.25 -18.42 -8.63
CA TYR A 11 21.30 -19.08 -7.32
C TYR A 11 20.26 -20.21 -7.30
N THR A 12 20.76 -21.45 -7.20
CA THR A 12 19.91 -22.64 -7.29
C THR A 12 19.20 -23.01 -6.01
N MET A 13 19.70 -22.51 -4.87
CA MET A 13 19.32 -22.94 -3.51
C MET A 13 19.65 -24.41 -3.22
N ASP A 14 20.40 -25.10 -4.10
CA ASP A 14 20.96 -26.41 -3.84
C ASP A 14 22.35 -26.27 -3.19
N THR A 15 22.56 -26.93 -2.07
CA THR A 15 23.81 -26.85 -1.32
C THR A 15 24.99 -27.53 -2.04
N SER A 16 24.68 -28.47 -2.92
CA SER A 16 25.72 -29.19 -3.72
C SER A 16 26.16 -28.41 -4.94
N GLU A 17 25.28 -27.57 -5.50
CA GLU A 17 25.56 -26.78 -6.69
C GLU A 17 24.89 -25.39 -6.54
N PRO A 18 25.43 -24.52 -5.67
CA PRO A 18 24.71 -23.31 -5.20
C PRO A 18 24.56 -22.22 -6.27
N THR A 19 25.38 -22.26 -7.33
CA THR A 19 25.33 -21.28 -8.42
C THR A 19 25.45 -21.95 -9.79
N ALA A 20 24.77 -21.36 -10.78
CA ALA A 20 24.83 -21.78 -12.18
C ALA A 20 24.84 -20.55 -13.10
N GLU A 21 25.02 -20.77 -14.41
CA GLU A 21 25.06 -19.73 -15.44
C GLU A 21 23.81 -19.78 -16.35
N ALA A 22 23.20 -20.98 -16.46
CA ALA A 22 22.06 -21.18 -17.36
C ALA A 22 21.02 -22.17 -16.80
N VAL A 23 19.78 -22.02 -17.30
CA VAL A 23 18.63 -22.87 -16.96
C VAL A 23 17.89 -23.21 -18.24
N ALA A 24 17.56 -24.51 -18.43
CA ALA A 24 16.70 -24.98 -19.50
C ALA A 24 15.31 -25.34 -18.95
N VAL A 25 14.27 -24.82 -19.62
CA VAL A 25 12.86 -25.03 -19.27
C VAL A 25 12.16 -25.74 -20.41
N LYS A 26 11.28 -26.68 -20.06
CA LYS A 26 10.38 -27.36 -20.99
C LYS A 26 9.03 -27.59 -20.30
N ASP A 27 7.93 -27.26 -21.01
CA ASP A 27 6.55 -27.42 -20.51
C ASP A 27 6.36 -26.75 -19.13
N GLY A 28 7.02 -25.58 -18.90
CA GLY A 28 6.97 -24.84 -17.63
C GLY A 28 7.81 -25.44 -16.50
N ILE A 29 8.59 -26.52 -16.77
CA ILE A 29 9.40 -27.22 -15.77
C ILE A 29 10.89 -26.96 -16.04
N ILE A 30 11.64 -26.62 -15.00
CA ILE A 30 13.11 -26.59 -15.06
C ILE A 30 13.60 -28.02 -15.19
N ILE A 31 14.25 -28.33 -16.31
CA ILE A 31 14.74 -29.68 -16.59
C ILE A 31 16.26 -29.81 -16.46
N ARG A 32 16.98 -28.71 -16.55
CA ARG A 32 18.42 -28.69 -16.31
C ARG A 32 18.91 -27.32 -15.90
N VAL A 33 19.86 -27.30 -14.99
CA VAL A 33 20.61 -26.14 -14.52
C VAL A 33 22.09 -26.47 -14.66
N GLY A 34 22.92 -25.49 -14.97
CA GLY A 34 24.38 -25.72 -15.11
C GLY A 34 25.10 -24.55 -15.76
N SER A 35 26.26 -24.81 -16.34
CA SER A 35 27.02 -23.81 -17.09
C SER A 35 26.39 -23.48 -18.44
N ASN A 36 26.78 -22.35 -19.05
CA ASN A 36 26.37 -22.00 -20.41
C ASN A 36 26.79 -23.09 -21.40
N GLU A 37 27.96 -23.69 -21.20
CA GLU A 37 28.51 -24.75 -22.09
C GLU A 37 27.65 -26.02 -22.05
N GLU A 38 27.06 -26.35 -20.91
CA GLU A 38 26.23 -27.54 -20.73
C GLU A 38 24.80 -27.33 -21.22
N ILE A 39 24.26 -26.12 -21.09
CA ILE A 39 22.85 -25.85 -21.33
C ILE A 39 22.54 -25.35 -22.73
N LEU A 40 23.39 -24.47 -23.29
CA LEU A 40 23.14 -23.93 -24.65
C LEU A 40 23.09 -24.98 -25.77
N PRO A 41 23.85 -26.12 -25.73
CA PRO A 41 23.71 -27.17 -26.73
C PRO A 41 22.34 -27.87 -26.75
N LEU A 42 21.51 -27.71 -25.70
CA LEU A 42 20.16 -28.31 -25.63
C LEU A 42 19.15 -27.57 -26.45
N LYS A 43 19.48 -26.41 -27.03
CA LYS A 43 18.56 -25.60 -27.86
C LYS A 43 18.13 -26.35 -29.12
N SER A 44 16.92 -26.06 -29.56
CA SER A 44 16.34 -26.46 -30.85
C SER A 44 15.97 -25.20 -31.66
N GLU A 45 15.49 -25.38 -32.89
CA GLU A 45 15.03 -24.27 -33.74
C GLU A 45 13.90 -23.44 -33.12
N HIS A 46 13.13 -24.05 -32.19
CA HIS A 46 11.96 -23.41 -31.55
C HIS A 46 12.26 -22.95 -30.12
N THR A 47 13.52 -23.05 -29.65
CA THR A 47 13.90 -22.64 -28.31
C THR A 47 14.07 -21.12 -28.23
N GLU A 48 13.32 -20.48 -27.33
CA GLU A 48 13.54 -19.09 -26.97
C GLU A 48 14.82 -18.96 -26.12
N LEU A 49 15.72 -18.09 -26.54
CA LEU A 49 16.96 -17.80 -25.81
C LEU A 49 16.85 -16.43 -25.12
N ILE A 50 16.98 -16.42 -23.79
CA ILE A 50 16.93 -15.20 -22.98
C ILE A 50 18.30 -14.99 -22.36
N ASP A 51 19.02 -13.96 -22.86
CA ASP A 51 20.28 -13.52 -22.28
C ASP A 51 20.03 -12.73 -21.00
N LEU A 52 20.55 -13.20 -19.88
CA LEU A 52 20.43 -12.53 -18.61
C LEU A 52 21.44 -11.38 -18.44
N GLU A 53 22.39 -11.23 -19.36
CA GLU A 53 23.40 -10.14 -19.34
C GLU A 53 24.13 -10.03 -17.99
N GLY A 54 24.42 -11.15 -17.34
CA GLY A 54 25.03 -11.20 -16.02
C GLY A 54 24.08 -10.88 -14.86
N LYS A 55 22.79 -10.68 -15.13
CA LYS A 55 21.80 -10.42 -14.08
C LYS A 55 21.57 -11.65 -13.20
N MET A 56 21.15 -11.37 -11.97
CA MET A 56 20.82 -12.42 -11.00
C MET A 56 19.46 -13.06 -11.32
N MET A 57 19.40 -14.40 -11.20
CA MET A 57 18.18 -15.18 -11.25
C MET A 57 18.04 -16.01 -9.98
N LEU A 58 16.86 -15.98 -9.38
CA LEU A 58 16.52 -16.67 -8.13
C LEU A 58 15.21 -17.44 -8.31
N PRO A 59 14.98 -18.51 -7.52
CA PRO A 59 13.62 -19.04 -7.34
C PRO A 59 12.66 -17.96 -6.86
N GLY A 60 11.40 -18.03 -7.28
CA GLY A 60 10.37 -17.11 -6.79
C GLY A 60 10.27 -17.16 -5.26
N PHE A 61 10.07 -15.98 -4.65
CA PHE A 61 9.91 -15.91 -3.21
C PHE A 61 8.59 -16.55 -2.77
N ASN A 62 8.64 -17.30 -1.67
CA ASN A 62 7.47 -17.85 -1.01
C ASN A 62 7.30 -17.12 0.33
N ASP A 63 6.36 -16.18 0.39
CA ASP A 63 6.01 -15.48 1.62
C ASP A 63 4.98 -16.30 2.40
N SER A 64 5.41 -16.93 3.48
CA SER A 64 4.55 -17.75 4.34
C SER A 64 3.80 -16.94 5.39
N HIS A 65 4.05 -15.63 5.51
CA HIS A 65 3.34 -14.72 6.42
C HIS A 65 2.93 -13.45 5.68
N CYS A 66 1.84 -13.51 4.94
CA CYS A 66 1.34 -12.40 4.14
C CYS A 66 -0.09 -12.03 4.56
N HIS A 67 -0.34 -10.74 4.76
CA HIS A 67 -1.67 -10.17 4.97
C HIS A 67 -2.32 -9.80 3.63
N LEU A 68 -2.52 -10.78 2.74
CA LEU A 68 -2.94 -10.57 1.36
C LEU A 68 -4.23 -9.73 1.25
N LEU A 69 -5.24 -10.01 2.08
CA LEU A 69 -6.49 -9.27 2.09
C LEU A 69 -6.27 -7.80 2.48
N SER A 70 -5.49 -7.55 3.53
CA SER A 70 -5.16 -6.19 3.97
C SER A 70 -4.36 -5.44 2.92
N TYR A 71 -3.45 -6.13 2.21
CA TYR A 71 -2.71 -5.55 1.08
C TYR A 71 -3.65 -5.20 -0.06
N GLY A 72 -4.56 -6.11 -0.46
CA GLY A 72 -5.58 -5.83 -1.48
C GLY A 72 -6.39 -4.58 -1.15
N TYR A 73 -6.89 -4.48 0.08
CA TYR A 73 -7.60 -3.27 0.53
C TYR A 73 -6.73 -2.01 0.53
N SER A 74 -5.41 -2.13 0.70
CA SER A 74 -4.53 -0.96 0.66
C SER A 74 -4.38 -0.37 -0.74
N LEU A 75 -4.59 -1.16 -1.79
CA LEU A 75 -4.53 -0.70 -3.18
C LEU A 75 -5.72 0.20 -3.56
N GLU A 76 -6.83 0.07 -2.84
CA GLU A 76 -8.03 0.89 -2.99
C GLU A 76 -7.98 2.18 -2.12
N LYS A 77 -6.83 2.51 -1.54
CA LYS A 77 -6.63 3.64 -0.63
C LYS A 77 -5.46 4.50 -1.07
N VAL A 78 -5.51 5.78 -0.68
CA VAL A 78 -4.37 6.69 -0.88
C VAL A 78 -3.16 6.19 -0.08
N ASN A 79 -2.07 5.90 -0.77
CA ASN A 79 -0.81 5.56 -0.11
C ASN A 79 -0.09 6.85 0.31
N LEU A 80 0.01 7.07 1.63
CA LEU A 80 0.58 8.27 2.24
C LEU A 80 1.97 8.04 2.85
N TYR A 81 2.55 6.84 2.70
CA TYR A 81 3.88 6.55 3.26
C TYR A 81 5.01 7.37 2.64
N SER A 82 4.81 7.90 1.44
CA SER A 82 5.78 8.76 0.77
C SER A 82 5.56 10.26 1.00
N ALA A 83 4.51 10.66 1.73
CA ALA A 83 4.24 12.06 2.01
C ALA A 83 5.29 12.61 3.00
N ALA A 84 6.03 13.64 2.59
CA ALA A 84 7.05 14.30 3.39
C ALA A 84 6.57 15.62 4.04
N CYS A 85 5.39 16.10 3.68
CA CYS A 85 4.78 17.30 4.21
C CYS A 85 3.25 17.31 4.01
N MET A 86 2.57 18.33 4.53
CA MET A 86 1.13 18.51 4.39
C MET A 86 0.70 18.68 2.93
N ASP A 87 1.48 19.38 2.13
CA ASP A 87 1.17 19.61 0.71
C ASP A 87 1.23 18.30 -0.11
N ASP A 88 2.17 17.40 0.21
CA ASP A 88 2.21 16.07 -0.40
C ASP A 88 0.96 15.25 -0.05
N LEU A 89 0.54 15.29 1.22
CA LEU A 89 -0.67 14.60 1.68
C LEU A 89 -1.91 15.07 0.91
N ILE A 90 -2.04 16.39 0.71
CA ILE A 90 -3.15 16.98 -0.05
C ILE A 90 -3.05 16.59 -1.53
N ARG A 91 -1.88 16.71 -2.14
CA ARG A 91 -1.65 16.38 -3.55
C ARG A 91 -1.99 14.92 -3.84
N LEU A 92 -1.47 13.98 -3.05
CA LEU A 92 -1.74 12.54 -3.22
C LEU A 92 -3.24 12.21 -3.14
N GLY A 93 -3.98 12.88 -2.26
CA GLY A 93 -5.43 12.71 -2.16
C GLY A 93 -6.17 13.18 -3.40
N ARG A 94 -5.82 14.35 -3.92
CA ARG A 94 -6.40 14.90 -5.16
C ARG A 94 -6.12 14.02 -6.37
N GLU A 95 -4.86 13.60 -6.54
CA GLU A 95 -4.44 12.70 -7.64
C GLU A 95 -5.20 11.36 -7.59
N PHE A 96 -5.47 10.87 -6.39
CA PHE A 96 -6.23 9.62 -6.21
C PHE A 96 -7.70 9.82 -6.60
N LEU A 97 -8.35 10.91 -6.17
CA LEU A 97 -9.73 11.23 -6.54
C LEU A 97 -9.91 11.37 -8.05
N GLU A 98 -8.99 12.04 -8.73
CA GLU A 98 -9.02 12.18 -10.19
C GLU A 98 -8.99 10.83 -10.92
N LYS A 99 -8.27 9.85 -10.38
CA LYS A 99 -8.14 8.50 -10.96
C LYS A 99 -9.28 7.57 -10.60
N HIS A 100 -10.04 7.88 -9.54
CA HIS A 100 -11.10 7.02 -9.02
C HIS A 100 -12.42 7.79 -8.89
N PRO A 101 -13.06 8.16 -10.02
CA PRO A 101 -14.34 8.88 -10.00
C PRO A 101 -15.44 7.98 -9.41
N GLY A 102 -16.31 8.57 -8.59
CA GLY A 102 -17.48 7.87 -8.02
C GLY A 102 -17.24 7.23 -6.65
N LEU A 103 -16.11 7.52 -6.00
CA LEU A 103 -15.90 7.11 -4.61
C LEU A 103 -16.97 7.74 -3.70
N THR A 104 -17.50 6.95 -2.77
CA THR A 104 -18.41 7.40 -1.71
C THR A 104 -17.67 7.81 -0.44
N TRP A 105 -16.45 7.28 -0.24
CA TRP A 105 -15.52 7.63 0.83
C TRP A 105 -14.10 7.61 0.28
N LEU A 106 -13.31 8.65 0.57
CA LEU A 106 -11.87 8.62 0.31
C LEU A 106 -11.14 8.14 1.56
N GLN A 107 -10.38 7.06 1.42
CA GLN A 107 -9.58 6.48 2.48
C GLN A 107 -8.09 6.57 2.16
N GLY A 108 -7.26 6.76 3.17
CA GLY A 108 -5.81 6.74 3.00
C GLY A 108 -5.09 6.28 4.26
N ARG A 109 -3.83 5.86 4.11
CA ARG A 109 -3.00 5.42 5.22
C ARG A 109 -1.53 5.71 4.98
N GLY A 110 -0.82 6.00 6.07
CA GLY A 110 0.63 5.99 6.04
C GLY A 110 1.29 7.32 6.42
N TRP A 111 0.53 8.40 6.62
CA TRP A 111 1.12 9.67 7.01
C TRP A 111 1.84 9.58 8.35
N ASN A 112 2.99 10.29 8.47
CA ASN A 112 3.79 10.31 9.67
C ASN A 112 4.49 11.68 9.81
N THR A 113 3.96 12.53 10.66
CA THR A 113 4.48 13.90 10.86
C THR A 113 5.77 13.97 11.68
N ASN A 114 6.25 12.86 12.23
CA ASN A 114 7.46 12.87 13.07
C ASN A 114 8.72 13.26 12.28
N GLU A 115 8.69 13.08 10.95
CA GLU A 115 9.80 13.38 10.04
C GLU A 115 9.56 14.68 9.24
N TRP A 116 8.40 15.33 9.45
CA TRP A 116 8.05 16.56 8.76
C TRP A 116 8.57 17.79 9.51
N GLU A 117 8.78 18.87 8.78
CA GLU A 117 9.11 20.16 9.39
C GLU A 117 7.96 20.68 10.28
N ASP A 118 6.71 20.58 9.79
CA ASP A 118 5.50 20.80 10.58
C ASP A 118 5.03 19.47 11.19
N THR A 119 5.25 19.29 12.48
CA THR A 119 4.93 18.06 13.22
C THR A 119 3.46 17.98 13.67
N ARG A 120 2.64 19.00 13.43
CA ARG A 120 1.22 18.96 13.76
C ARG A 120 0.49 17.88 12.96
N TYR A 121 -0.54 17.30 13.54
CA TYR A 121 -1.37 16.36 12.83
C TYR A 121 -2.24 17.07 11.78
N PRO A 122 -2.51 16.43 10.63
CA PRO A 122 -3.53 16.92 9.70
C PRO A 122 -4.89 16.97 10.40
N ASN A 123 -5.66 17.99 10.11
CA ASN A 123 -6.98 18.20 10.66
C ASN A 123 -8.03 18.41 9.55
N ARG A 124 -9.30 18.62 9.92
CA ARG A 124 -10.39 18.79 8.95
C ARG A 124 -10.10 19.87 7.90
N HIS A 125 -9.49 21.00 8.28
CA HIS A 125 -9.22 22.11 7.37
C HIS A 125 -8.14 21.78 6.32
N ASP A 126 -7.22 20.88 6.65
CA ASP A 126 -6.23 20.39 5.68
C ASP A 126 -6.90 19.43 4.71
N LEU A 127 -7.74 18.52 5.22
CA LEU A 127 -8.41 17.51 4.42
C LEU A 127 -9.52 18.12 3.55
N ASP A 128 -10.18 19.18 4.00
CA ASP A 128 -11.14 19.96 3.21
C ASP A 128 -10.51 20.58 1.95
N LYS A 129 -9.19 20.80 1.95
CA LYS A 129 -8.46 21.23 0.75
C LYS A 129 -8.40 20.14 -0.33
N ILE A 130 -8.64 18.88 0.04
CA ILE A 130 -8.71 17.75 -0.90
C ILE A 130 -10.11 17.66 -1.49
N THR A 131 -11.11 17.54 -0.62
CA THR A 131 -12.52 17.49 -0.99
C THR A 131 -13.44 17.85 0.18
N THR A 132 -14.54 18.52 -0.13
CA THR A 132 -15.68 18.74 0.79
C THR A 132 -16.95 18.02 0.32
N ASP A 133 -16.91 17.35 -0.82
CA ASP A 133 -18.08 16.74 -1.46
C ASP A 133 -18.38 15.35 -0.91
N ILE A 134 -17.32 14.59 -0.62
CA ILE A 134 -17.41 13.25 -0.05
C ILE A 134 -16.67 13.18 1.29
N PRO A 135 -17.14 12.32 2.22
CA PRO A 135 -16.42 12.06 3.46
C PRO A 135 -15.07 11.38 3.19
N MET A 136 -14.08 11.75 3.99
CA MET A 136 -12.76 11.14 3.89
C MET A 136 -12.09 10.98 5.24
N PHE A 137 -11.18 10.01 5.30
CA PHE A 137 -10.29 9.86 6.44
C PHE A 137 -8.90 9.35 6.05
N TYR A 138 -7.92 9.78 6.81
CA TYR A 138 -6.54 9.34 6.69
C TYR A 138 -6.03 8.76 7.99
N THR A 139 -5.59 7.50 7.95
CA THR A 139 -5.01 6.80 9.10
C THR A 139 -3.51 7.02 9.15
N ARG A 140 -3.00 7.41 10.31
CA ARG A 140 -1.55 7.52 10.57
C ARG A 140 -0.85 6.17 10.40
N ALA A 141 0.44 6.16 10.07
CA ALA A 141 1.26 4.97 9.88
C ALA A 141 1.16 3.98 11.06
N CYS A 142 1.17 4.49 12.31
CA CYS A 142 1.02 3.66 13.53
C CYS A 142 -0.37 2.98 13.66
N GLY A 143 -1.38 3.46 12.94
CA GLY A 143 -2.74 2.94 13.00
C GLY A 143 -3.59 3.46 14.18
N HIS A 144 -3.06 4.29 15.09
CA HIS A 144 -3.75 4.72 16.31
C HIS A 144 -4.38 6.12 16.21
N VAL A 145 -4.18 6.82 15.10
CA VAL A 145 -4.73 8.16 14.86
C VAL A 145 -5.39 8.21 13.49
N ILE A 146 -6.57 8.82 13.44
CA ILE A 146 -7.30 9.11 12.20
C ILE A 146 -7.55 10.61 12.13
N ALA A 147 -7.34 11.19 10.96
CA ALA A 147 -7.81 12.52 10.61
C ALA A 147 -8.93 12.42 9.58
N VAL A 148 -10.00 13.23 9.73
CA VAL A 148 -11.15 13.26 8.84
C VAL A 148 -11.42 14.68 8.35
N ASN A 149 -12.14 14.83 7.22
CA ASN A 149 -12.60 16.13 6.72
C ASN A 149 -13.93 16.56 7.36
N SER A 150 -14.37 17.78 7.07
CA SER A 150 -15.64 18.32 7.59
C SER A 150 -16.86 17.51 7.13
N LYS A 151 -16.82 16.96 5.92
CA LYS A 151 -17.90 16.10 5.41
C LYS A 151 -18.05 14.79 6.19
N ALA A 152 -16.96 14.19 6.60
CA ALA A 152 -16.99 13.01 7.46
C ALA A 152 -17.53 13.32 8.85
N LEU A 153 -17.17 14.46 9.46
CA LEU A 153 -17.76 14.91 10.72
C LEU A 153 -19.28 15.07 10.62
N GLU A 154 -19.77 15.65 9.53
CA GLU A 154 -21.20 15.78 9.23
C GLU A 154 -21.89 14.40 9.17
N VAL A 155 -21.34 13.47 8.40
CA VAL A 155 -21.88 12.10 8.23
C VAL A 155 -21.91 11.33 9.54
N MET A 156 -20.86 11.48 10.36
CA MET A 156 -20.78 10.85 11.69
C MET A 156 -21.64 11.53 12.76
N GLY A 157 -22.19 12.73 12.48
CA GLY A 157 -22.92 13.52 13.47
C GLY A 157 -22.04 14.05 14.61
N VAL A 158 -20.72 14.19 14.37
CA VAL A 158 -19.78 14.70 15.37
C VAL A 158 -19.81 16.22 15.41
N THR A 159 -20.15 16.78 16.57
CA THR A 159 -20.32 18.22 16.81
C THR A 159 -19.56 18.63 18.09
N ARG A 160 -19.59 19.91 18.43
CA ARG A 160 -19.04 20.43 19.69
C ARG A 160 -19.64 19.77 20.95
N ASP A 161 -20.84 19.24 20.85
CA ASP A 161 -21.54 18.59 21.96
C ASP A 161 -21.23 17.10 22.08
N THR A 162 -20.44 16.57 21.15
CA THR A 162 -20.03 15.15 21.16
C THR A 162 -19.13 14.86 22.35
N LYS A 163 -19.52 13.90 23.17
CA LYS A 163 -18.76 13.49 24.36
C LYS A 163 -17.53 12.71 23.98
N GLN A 164 -16.49 12.84 24.78
CA GLN A 164 -15.29 12.01 24.66
C GLN A 164 -15.62 10.51 24.83
N ILE A 165 -14.90 9.69 24.09
CA ILE A 165 -15.05 8.23 24.11
C ILE A 165 -14.10 7.63 25.16
N PRO A 166 -14.55 6.77 26.06
CA PRO A 166 -13.66 6.08 26.98
C PRO A 166 -12.59 5.28 26.22
N GLY A 167 -11.32 5.45 26.59
CA GLY A 167 -10.19 4.79 25.93
C GLY A 167 -9.76 5.42 24.61
N GLY A 168 -10.28 6.59 24.23
CA GLY A 168 -9.88 7.34 23.05
C GLY A 168 -10.11 8.83 23.23
N SER A 169 -9.73 9.64 22.25
CA SER A 169 -9.99 11.08 22.28
C SER A 169 -10.45 11.63 20.94
N ILE A 170 -11.30 12.65 21.01
CA ILE A 170 -11.70 13.52 19.90
C ILE A 170 -11.05 14.86 20.17
N ALA A 171 -10.25 15.38 19.22
CA ALA A 171 -9.63 16.68 19.36
C ALA A 171 -10.62 17.80 18.98
N PHE A 172 -10.64 18.85 19.81
CA PHE A 172 -11.42 20.07 19.59
C PHE A 172 -10.45 21.27 19.56
N ASP A 173 -10.86 22.33 18.89
CA ASP A 173 -10.18 23.62 18.95
C ASP A 173 -10.58 24.43 20.19
N ASP A 174 -10.03 25.65 20.30
CA ASP A 174 -10.29 26.54 21.44
C ASP A 174 -11.74 27.03 21.53
N ASP A 175 -12.47 26.99 20.39
CA ASP A 175 -13.89 27.35 20.32
C ASP A 175 -14.80 26.14 20.59
N GLY A 176 -14.22 24.97 20.82
CA GLY A 176 -14.93 23.70 21.05
C GLY A 176 -15.41 23.02 19.79
N GLU A 177 -14.95 23.41 18.60
CA GLU A 177 -15.29 22.74 17.35
C GLU A 177 -14.39 21.54 17.12
N PRO A 178 -14.92 20.40 16.60
CA PRO A 178 -14.12 19.21 16.37
C PRO A 178 -13.09 19.44 15.25
N LEU A 179 -11.82 19.19 15.56
CA LEU A 179 -10.71 19.30 14.61
C LEU A 179 -10.65 18.14 13.59
N GLY A 180 -11.47 17.12 13.78
CA GLY A 180 -11.47 15.94 12.91
C GLY A 180 -10.31 14.98 13.20
N ILE A 181 -9.76 14.99 14.41
CA ILE A 181 -8.69 14.08 14.83
C ILE A 181 -9.24 13.14 15.90
N PHE A 182 -9.09 11.82 15.66
CA PHE A 182 -9.59 10.75 16.52
C PHE A 182 -8.45 9.82 16.89
N THR A 183 -8.35 9.47 18.17
CA THR A 183 -7.30 8.56 18.66
C THR A 183 -7.90 7.33 19.35
N GLU A 184 -7.15 6.23 19.31
CA GLU A 184 -7.48 4.99 20.01
C GLU A 184 -8.93 4.55 19.77
N ALA A 185 -9.71 4.28 20.83
CA ALA A 185 -11.11 3.83 20.71
C ALA A 185 -12.03 4.84 20.01
N ALA A 186 -11.71 6.14 19.98
CA ALA A 186 -12.52 7.11 19.28
C ALA A 186 -12.53 6.92 17.74
N ARG A 187 -11.58 6.17 17.19
CA ARG A 187 -11.53 5.82 15.76
C ARG A 187 -12.71 4.95 15.32
N ASP A 188 -13.33 4.24 16.25
CA ASP A 188 -14.46 3.35 15.96
C ASP A 188 -15.64 4.17 15.40
N LEU A 189 -15.83 5.43 15.84
CA LEU A 189 -16.83 6.34 15.24
C LEU A 189 -16.65 6.51 13.72
N VAL A 190 -15.41 6.52 13.25
CA VAL A 190 -15.10 6.66 11.81
C VAL A 190 -15.42 5.35 11.08
N TYR A 191 -15.04 4.22 11.68
CA TYR A 191 -15.27 2.91 11.07
C TYR A 191 -16.74 2.53 11.02
N ASP A 192 -17.51 2.86 12.06
CA ASP A 192 -18.95 2.60 12.15
C ASP A 192 -19.76 3.43 11.14
N ALA A 193 -19.22 4.55 10.67
CA ALA A 193 -19.86 5.39 9.66
C ALA A 193 -19.59 4.92 8.21
N LEU A 194 -18.69 3.95 8.01
CA LEU A 194 -18.41 3.42 6.68
C LEU A 194 -19.58 2.57 6.18
N PRO A 195 -19.88 2.61 4.87
CA PRO A 195 -20.88 1.71 4.29
C PRO A 195 -20.41 0.24 4.45
N GLU A 196 -21.38 -0.66 4.64
CA GLU A 196 -21.09 -2.08 4.64
C GLU A 196 -20.46 -2.51 3.32
N LEU A 197 -19.42 -3.37 3.39
CA LEU A 197 -18.81 -3.94 2.22
C LEU A 197 -19.81 -4.91 1.57
N THR A 198 -20.27 -4.58 0.38
CA THR A 198 -21.07 -5.48 -0.44
C THR A 198 -20.18 -6.34 -1.32
N VAL A 199 -20.44 -7.64 -1.35
CA VAL A 199 -19.83 -8.53 -2.34
C VAL A 199 -20.55 -8.27 -3.67
N ALA A 200 -19.82 -7.73 -4.66
CA ALA A 200 -20.31 -7.55 -6.02
C ALA A 200 -20.26 -8.87 -6.81
#